data_c3c747c319fa6220d806969c759cf395
#
_entry.id   c3c747c319fa6220d806969c759cf395
#
_cell.length_a   1.000
_cell.length_b   1.000
_cell.length_c   1.000
_cell.angle_alpha   90.00
_cell.angle_beta   90.00
_cell.angle_gamma   90.00
#
_symmetry.space_group_name_H-M   'P 1'
#
loop_
_entity.id
_entity.type
_entity.pdbx_description
1 polymer ?
#
loop_
_entity_poly.entity_id
_entity_poly.type
_entity_poly.pdbx_seq_one_letter_code
_entity_poly.pdbx_strand_id
1 'polypeptide(L)'
;FGLLESKYIDKKTREKFSVSTQHYTFAVKAFVETVKQFGMEQYEFAVHETTTASVIENVKDFKSEIGVLCENDFNEQVLNKMFKENGLEFVELFQCNTFVYLWAGHPLAKQDVISMEELDEYPCLSFDQGKNSSLYLAEEMKSTYEYRRLIKANDRATLLNLMRGLNAYTLCSGIICEDLNGDEYVAIPLKETEKMKIGYLKRKGA
;
A
#
# COMPACT_ATOMS: atom_id res chain seq x y z
N PHE A 1 -8.21 30.75 14.64
CA PHE A 1 -6.94 31.39 15.03
C PHE A 1 -5.79 30.99 14.09
N GLY A 2 -5.62 29.73 13.67
CA GLY A 2 -4.52 29.29 12.81
C GLY A 2 -4.50 29.86 11.38
N LEU A 3 -5.64 30.30 10.85
CA LEU A 3 -5.76 30.90 9.50
C LEU A 3 -5.32 32.38 9.46
N LEU A 4 -5.28 33.07 10.59
CA LEU A 4 -4.83 34.46 10.67
C LEU A 4 -3.31 34.57 10.89
N GLU A 5 -2.71 33.61 11.59
CA GLU A 5 -1.25 33.55 11.75
C GLU A 5 -0.51 33.23 10.44
N SER A 6 -1.10 32.43 9.54
CA SER A 6 -0.49 32.13 8.24
C SER A 6 -0.45 33.31 7.26
N LYS A 7 -1.26 34.37 7.48
CA LYS A 7 -1.27 35.58 6.65
C LYS A 7 -0.21 36.61 7.01
N TYR A 8 0.40 36.50 8.17
CA TYR A 8 1.38 37.50 8.67
C TYR A 8 2.83 37.00 8.66
N ILE A 9 3.07 35.70 8.47
CA ILE A 9 4.40 35.13 8.40
C ILE A 9 4.69 34.72 6.96
N ASP A 10 5.34 35.62 6.26
CA ASP A 10 6.02 35.48 4.98
C ASP A 10 5.20 35.28 3.70
N LYS A 11 5.43 36.19 2.73
CA LYS A 11 4.77 36.27 1.41
C LYS A 11 5.15 35.16 0.42
N LYS A 12 5.81 34.08 0.85
CA LYS A 12 6.01 32.88 0.04
C LYS A 12 5.07 31.77 0.52
N THR A 13 3.97 31.57 -0.20
CA THR A 13 3.10 30.41 -0.02
C THR A 13 3.95 29.14 -0.28
N ARG A 14 4.12 28.33 0.76
CA ARG A 14 4.71 27.00 0.60
C ARG A 14 3.80 26.13 -0.26
N GLU A 15 4.37 25.45 -1.22
CA GLU A 15 3.65 24.40 -1.94
C GLU A 15 3.28 23.28 -0.96
N LYS A 16 2.02 22.86 -0.97
CA LYS A 16 1.51 21.77 -0.14
C LYS A 16 1.04 20.64 -1.03
N PHE A 17 1.47 19.46 -0.70
CA PHE A 17 1.03 18.24 -1.38
C PHE A 17 1.07 17.08 -0.41
N SER A 18 0.02 16.27 -0.40
CA SER A 18 -0.02 15.09 0.45
C SER A 18 -0.61 13.88 -0.28
N VAL A 19 -0.04 12.72 0.01
CA VAL A 19 -0.43 11.43 -0.55
C VAL A 19 -0.75 10.48 0.58
N SER A 20 -1.89 9.79 0.50
CA SER A 20 -2.15 8.60 1.32
C SER A 20 -1.96 7.35 0.48
N THR A 21 -1.42 6.30 1.06
CA THR A 21 -1.17 5.05 0.34
C THR A 21 -1.36 3.84 1.25
N GLN A 22 -1.81 2.74 0.69
CA GLN A 22 -1.57 1.43 1.28
C GLN A 22 -0.06 1.18 1.37
N HIS A 23 0.38 0.08 1.95
CA HIS A 23 1.80 -0.17 2.25
C HIS A 23 2.60 -0.59 0.99
N TYR A 24 2.79 0.37 0.06
CA TYR A 24 3.53 0.16 -1.19
C TYR A 24 4.83 0.95 -1.24
N THR A 25 5.96 0.25 -1.28
CA THR A 25 7.27 0.87 -1.43
C THR A 25 7.40 1.66 -2.74
N PHE A 26 6.78 1.20 -3.83
CA PHE A 26 6.80 1.93 -5.10
C PHE A 26 6.09 3.29 -5.01
N ALA A 27 5.03 3.41 -4.19
CA ALA A 27 4.36 4.70 -3.96
C ALA A 27 5.26 5.68 -3.20
N VAL A 28 5.99 5.17 -2.20
CA VAL A 28 7.01 5.96 -1.47
C VAL A 28 8.13 6.39 -2.41
N LYS A 29 8.61 5.49 -3.28
CA LYS A 29 9.63 5.82 -4.30
C LYS A 29 9.14 6.90 -5.25
N ALA A 30 7.93 6.81 -5.76
CA ALA A 30 7.34 7.84 -6.62
C ALA A 30 7.24 9.20 -5.90
N PHE A 31 6.87 9.18 -4.62
CA PHE A 31 6.85 10.39 -3.78
C PHE A 31 8.24 10.99 -3.62
N VAL A 32 9.27 10.19 -3.36
CA VAL A 32 10.68 10.64 -3.29
C VAL A 32 11.10 11.33 -4.59
N GLU A 33 10.80 10.73 -5.75
CA GLU A 33 11.14 11.32 -7.05
C GLU A 33 10.38 12.63 -7.30
N THR A 34 9.13 12.72 -6.86
CA THR A 34 8.34 13.96 -6.92
C THR A 34 8.99 15.06 -6.09
N VAL A 35 9.39 14.76 -4.84
CA VAL A 35 10.07 15.73 -3.95
C VAL A 35 11.36 16.23 -4.57
N LYS A 36 12.16 15.35 -5.18
CA LYS A 36 13.42 15.73 -5.84
C LYS A 36 13.22 16.75 -6.98
N GLN A 37 12.08 16.69 -7.68
CA GLN A 37 11.75 17.62 -8.77
C GLN A 37 11.50 19.05 -8.29
N PHE A 38 11.10 19.25 -7.04
CA PHE A 38 10.89 20.58 -6.45
C PHE A 38 12.21 21.27 -6.06
N GLY A 39 13.30 20.53 -5.93
CA GLY A 39 14.64 21.07 -5.69
C GLY A 39 14.71 21.90 -4.41
N MET A 40 15.06 23.19 -4.55
CA MET A 40 15.23 24.14 -3.43
C MET A 40 13.97 24.98 -3.15
N GLU A 41 12.85 24.72 -3.82
CA GLU A 41 11.61 25.43 -3.55
C GLU A 41 11.08 25.12 -2.15
N GLN A 42 10.36 26.08 -1.58
CA GLN A 42 9.73 25.89 -0.26
C GLN A 42 8.47 25.02 -0.41
N TYR A 43 8.43 23.92 0.30
CA TYR A 43 7.29 23.01 0.30
C TYR A 43 7.00 22.44 1.70
N GLU A 44 5.78 21.95 1.86
CA GLU A 44 5.33 21.13 2.98
C GLU A 44 4.57 19.95 2.41
N PHE A 45 5.27 18.83 2.24
CA PHE A 45 4.72 17.60 1.67
C PHE A 45 4.53 16.55 2.74
N ALA A 46 3.51 15.71 2.57
CA ALA A 46 3.22 14.61 3.48
C ALA A 46 2.91 13.32 2.72
N VAL A 47 3.39 12.21 3.24
CA VAL A 47 3.00 10.87 2.82
C VAL A 47 2.47 10.10 4.02
N HIS A 48 1.28 9.50 3.86
CA HIS A 48 0.60 8.74 4.90
C HIS A 48 0.44 7.29 4.44
N GLU A 49 1.30 6.41 4.95
CA GLU A 49 1.15 4.97 4.75
C GLU A 49 0.15 4.45 5.79
N THR A 50 -1.01 3.94 5.34
CA THR A 50 -2.13 3.70 6.24
C THR A 50 -3.11 2.65 5.70
N THR A 51 -4.19 2.38 6.45
CA THR A 51 -5.24 1.42 6.08
C THR A 51 -6.05 1.87 4.87
N THR A 52 -6.67 0.94 4.17
CA THR A 52 -7.52 1.21 3.00
C THR A 52 -8.63 2.22 3.33
N ALA A 53 -9.32 2.05 4.46
CA ALA A 53 -10.36 2.99 4.89
C ALA A 53 -9.81 4.41 5.11
N SER A 54 -8.64 4.51 5.74
CA SER A 54 -8.00 5.81 5.99
C SER A 54 -7.48 6.46 4.71
N VAL A 55 -7.03 5.69 3.71
CA VAL A 55 -6.70 6.24 2.39
C VAL A 55 -7.93 6.91 1.77
N ILE A 56 -9.07 6.24 1.79
CA ILE A 56 -10.34 6.77 1.25
C ILE A 56 -10.77 8.04 2.01
N GLU A 57 -10.78 8.00 3.34
CA GLU A 57 -11.15 9.13 4.19
C GLU A 57 -10.22 10.34 3.99
N ASN A 58 -8.92 10.12 3.93
CA ASN A 58 -7.95 11.20 3.77
C ASN A 58 -8.12 11.95 2.44
N VAL A 59 -8.46 11.24 1.36
CA VAL A 59 -8.73 11.90 0.07
C VAL A 59 -10.07 12.62 0.09
N LYS A 60 -11.11 11.99 0.64
CA LYS A 60 -12.44 12.61 0.80
C LYS A 60 -12.37 13.90 1.62
N ASP A 61 -11.66 13.88 2.74
CA ASP A 61 -11.62 14.97 3.71
C ASP A 61 -10.51 15.99 3.45
N PHE A 62 -9.94 16.00 2.24
CA PHE A 62 -8.89 16.94 1.79
C PHE A 62 -7.59 16.89 2.62
N LYS A 63 -7.35 15.81 3.35
CA LYS A 63 -6.09 15.58 4.03
C LYS A 63 -4.99 15.11 3.06
N SER A 64 -5.39 14.46 1.97
CA SER A 64 -4.51 14.08 0.87
C SER A 64 -5.13 14.46 -0.48
N GLU A 65 -4.32 14.88 -1.42
CA GLU A 65 -4.73 15.16 -2.79
C GLU A 65 -5.07 13.88 -3.54
N ILE A 66 -4.25 12.84 -3.34
CA ILE A 66 -4.45 11.52 -3.95
C ILE A 66 -4.29 10.41 -2.91
N GLY A 67 -4.89 9.27 -3.23
CA GLY A 67 -4.75 8.04 -2.45
C GLY A 67 -4.35 6.87 -3.34
N VAL A 68 -3.25 6.18 -3.03
CA VAL A 68 -2.80 5.00 -3.79
C VAL A 68 -3.30 3.73 -3.12
N LEU A 69 -4.00 2.91 -3.89
CA LEU A 69 -4.52 1.63 -3.42
C LEU A 69 -4.69 0.62 -4.56
N CYS A 70 -5.02 -0.61 -4.21
CA CYS A 70 -5.31 -1.65 -5.19
C CYS A 70 -6.76 -2.12 -5.13
N GLU A 71 -7.24 -2.56 -6.28
CA GLU A 71 -8.46 -3.32 -6.46
C GLU A 71 -8.13 -4.70 -7.02
N ASN A 72 -9.03 -5.64 -6.79
CA ASN A 72 -9.02 -6.98 -7.39
C ASN A 72 -10.46 -7.43 -7.69
N ASP A 73 -10.62 -8.57 -8.35
CA ASP A 73 -11.94 -9.06 -8.75
C ASP A 73 -12.89 -9.30 -7.56
N PHE A 74 -12.34 -9.57 -6.38
CA PHE A 74 -13.15 -9.80 -5.16
C PHE A 74 -13.71 -8.49 -4.58
N ASN A 75 -12.92 -7.41 -4.55
CA ASN A 75 -13.28 -6.19 -3.83
C ASN A 75 -13.72 -5.02 -4.74
N GLU A 76 -13.47 -5.09 -6.03
CA GLU A 76 -13.68 -4.00 -6.99
C GLU A 76 -15.10 -3.39 -6.90
N GLN A 77 -16.13 -4.20 -6.87
CA GLN A 77 -17.51 -3.70 -6.82
C GLN A 77 -17.81 -2.95 -5.51
N VAL A 78 -17.31 -3.45 -4.39
CA VAL A 78 -17.52 -2.83 -3.08
C VAL A 78 -16.74 -1.52 -2.98
N LEU A 79 -15.46 -1.53 -3.39
CA LEU A 79 -14.63 -0.34 -3.37
C LEU A 79 -15.16 0.75 -4.29
N ASN A 80 -15.53 0.42 -5.53
CA ASN A 80 -16.10 1.38 -6.48
C ASN A 80 -17.41 2.01 -5.99
N LYS A 81 -18.24 1.23 -5.28
CA LYS A 81 -19.44 1.79 -4.61
C LYS A 81 -19.02 2.78 -3.52
N MET A 82 -18.06 2.42 -2.66
CA MET A 82 -17.55 3.32 -1.62
C MET A 82 -16.95 4.60 -2.21
N PHE A 83 -16.18 4.51 -3.28
CA PHE A 83 -15.60 5.67 -3.96
C PHE A 83 -16.70 6.61 -4.47
N LYS A 84 -17.69 6.05 -5.18
CA LYS A 84 -18.81 6.81 -5.71
C LYS A 84 -19.61 7.53 -4.62
N GLU A 85 -19.91 6.84 -3.52
CA GLU A 85 -20.64 7.40 -2.38
C GLU A 85 -19.86 8.52 -1.67
N ASN A 86 -18.53 8.51 -1.74
CA ASN A 86 -17.67 9.53 -1.17
C ASN A 86 -17.21 10.61 -2.19
N GLY A 87 -17.78 10.65 -3.40
CA GLY A 87 -17.42 11.63 -4.41
C GLY A 87 -16.02 11.47 -4.98
N LEU A 88 -15.49 10.25 -4.93
CA LEU A 88 -14.17 9.90 -5.43
C LEU A 88 -14.26 9.14 -6.75
N GLU A 89 -13.14 9.11 -7.48
CA GLU A 89 -12.94 8.26 -8.65
C GLU A 89 -11.59 7.55 -8.55
N PHE A 90 -11.57 6.30 -9.00
CA PHE A 90 -10.37 5.50 -9.11
C PHE A 90 -9.82 5.57 -10.53
N VAL A 91 -8.53 5.83 -10.65
CA VAL A 91 -7.81 5.85 -11.93
C VAL A 91 -6.78 4.73 -11.91
N GLU A 92 -6.99 3.70 -12.71
CA GLU A 92 -6.05 2.60 -12.87
C GLU A 92 -4.74 3.09 -13.49
N LEU A 93 -3.61 2.71 -12.89
CA LEU A 93 -2.26 2.98 -13.40
C LEU A 93 -1.69 1.77 -14.14
N PHE A 94 -1.77 0.59 -13.52
CA PHE A 94 -1.29 -0.65 -14.10
C PHE A 94 -1.88 -1.87 -13.39
N GLN A 95 -1.70 -3.02 -14.00
CA GLN A 95 -2.06 -4.32 -13.45
C GLN A 95 -0.79 -5.15 -13.21
N CYS A 96 -0.80 -5.96 -12.16
CA CYS A 96 0.24 -6.92 -11.85
C CYS A 96 -0.35 -8.24 -11.35
N ASN A 97 0.47 -9.27 -11.35
CA ASN A 97 0.13 -10.57 -10.78
C ASN A 97 0.46 -10.58 -9.28
N THR A 98 -0.03 -11.59 -8.59
CA THR A 98 0.29 -11.80 -7.17
C THR A 98 1.63 -12.52 -7.03
N PHE A 99 2.47 -12.01 -6.14
CA PHE A 99 3.76 -12.55 -5.76
C PHE A 99 3.80 -12.87 -4.27
N VAL A 100 4.66 -13.80 -3.91
CA VAL A 100 4.99 -14.12 -2.52
C VAL A 100 6.23 -13.34 -2.11
N TYR A 101 6.13 -12.56 -1.05
CA TYR A 101 7.21 -11.75 -0.51
C TYR A 101 7.77 -12.42 0.74
N LEU A 102 9.07 -12.71 0.72
CA LEU A 102 9.78 -13.37 1.81
C LEU A 102 11.22 -12.85 1.92
N TRP A 103 11.86 -13.14 3.06
CA TRP A 103 13.28 -12.84 3.19
C TRP A 103 14.13 -13.84 2.40
N ALA A 104 15.31 -13.41 1.94
CA ALA A 104 16.16 -14.18 1.03
C ALA A 104 16.68 -15.51 1.60
N GLY A 105 16.70 -15.67 2.93
CA GLY A 105 17.06 -16.93 3.61
C GLY A 105 15.89 -17.85 3.90
N HIS A 106 14.66 -17.53 3.46
CA HIS A 106 13.49 -18.39 3.62
C HIS A 106 13.69 -19.71 2.86
N PRO A 107 13.21 -20.86 3.39
CA PRO A 107 13.34 -22.15 2.70
C PRO A 107 12.83 -22.18 1.25
N LEU A 108 11.79 -21.39 0.95
CA LEU A 108 11.21 -21.32 -0.40
C LEU A 108 11.83 -20.21 -1.28
N ALA A 109 12.78 -19.42 -0.77
CA ALA A 109 13.29 -18.23 -1.46
C ALA A 109 14.06 -18.49 -2.78
N LYS A 110 14.44 -19.75 -3.04
CA LYS A 110 15.16 -20.14 -4.26
C LYS A 110 14.26 -20.78 -5.33
N GLN A 111 12.97 -20.88 -5.07
CA GLN A 111 12.01 -21.43 -6.03
C GLN A 111 11.67 -20.39 -7.10
N ASP A 112 11.33 -20.87 -8.30
CA ASP A 112 10.87 -20.01 -9.40
C ASP A 112 9.39 -19.64 -9.27
N VAL A 113 8.59 -20.50 -8.64
CA VAL A 113 7.15 -20.35 -8.38
C VAL A 113 6.82 -21.02 -7.05
N ILE A 114 5.94 -20.44 -6.27
CA ILE A 114 5.46 -20.97 -4.99
C ILE A 114 3.95 -21.15 -5.05
N SER A 115 3.43 -22.27 -4.51
CA SER A 115 1.98 -22.53 -4.39
C SER A 115 1.45 -22.16 -3.01
N MET A 116 0.13 -21.92 -2.90
CA MET A 116 -0.53 -21.72 -1.61
C MET A 116 -0.39 -22.94 -0.69
N GLU A 117 -0.37 -24.16 -1.26
CA GLU A 117 -0.18 -25.40 -0.49
C GLU A 117 1.20 -25.42 0.22
N GLU A 118 2.26 -25.01 -0.46
CA GLU A 118 3.60 -24.91 0.12
C GLU A 118 3.67 -23.86 1.23
N LEU A 119 2.88 -22.79 1.11
CA LEU A 119 2.80 -21.69 2.08
C LEU A 119 2.03 -22.04 3.35
N ASP A 120 1.20 -23.09 3.36
CA ASP A 120 0.44 -23.52 4.54
C ASP A 120 1.32 -23.91 5.75
N GLU A 121 2.57 -24.25 5.50
CA GLU A 121 3.55 -24.57 6.56
C GLU A 121 4.13 -23.32 7.24
N TYR A 122 3.90 -22.13 6.69
CA TYR A 122 4.49 -20.87 7.16
C TYR A 122 3.43 -19.86 7.60
N PRO A 123 3.72 -18.99 8.58
CA PRO A 123 2.81 -17.91 8.95
C PRO A 123 2.62 -16.91 7.80
N CYS A 124 1.36 -16.55 7.53
CA CYS A 124 1.02 -15.44 6.66
C CYS A 124 1.00 -14.14 7.45
N LEU A 125 1.54 -13.08 6.87
CA LEU A 125 1.50 -11.73 7.43
C LEU A 125 0.56 -10.86 6.62
N SER A 126 -0.23 -10.05 7.28
CA SER A 126 -1.08 -9.03 6.66
C SER A 126 -1.05 -7.72 7.45
N PHE A 127 -1.38 -6.63 6.77
CA PHE A 127 -1.56 -5.35 7.45
C PHE A 127 -2.93 -5.29 8.13
N ASP A 128 -2.93 -4.90 9.41
CA ASP A 128 -4.14 -4.75 10.19
C ASP A 128 -4.97 -3.57 9.65
N GLN A 129 -6.22 -3.84 9.30
CA GLN A 129 -7.17 -2.81 8.84
C GLN A 129 -7.98 -2.19 9.99
N GLY A 130 -7.62 -2.48 11.23
CA GLY A 130 -8.25 -1.91 12.43
C GLY A 130 -9.71 -2.31 12.59
N LYS A 131 -10.53 -1.36 13.06
CA LYS A 131 -11.96 -1.60 13.33
C LYS A 131 -12.77 -1.90 12.06
N ASN A 132 -12.28 -1.50 10.90
CA ASN A 132 -12.90 -1.75 9.60
C ASN A 132 -12.33 -2.99 8.92
N SER A 133 -12.10 -4.06 9.66
CA SER A 133 -11.47 -5.30 9.19
C SER A 133 -12.33 -6.15 8.26
N SER A 134 -13.09 -5.51 7.36
CA SER A 134 -13.77 -6.21 6.27
C SER A 134 -12.75 -6.83 5.32
N LEU A 135 -13.00 -8.04 4.86
CA LEU A 135 -12.17 -8.72 3.87
C LEU A 135 -12.02 -7.92 2.55
N TYR A 136 -13.02 -7.09 2.24
CA TYR A 136 -12.97 -6.19 1.07
C TYR A 136 -11.97 -5.05 1.21
N LEU A 137 -11.56 -4.71 2.42
CA LEU A 137 -10.59 -3.66 2.70
C LEU A 137 -9.16 -4.19 2.92
N ALA A 138 -8.95 -5.49 2.83
CA ALA A 138 -7.61 -6.08 2.90
C ALA A 138 -6.75 -5.55 1.75
N GLU A 139 -5.48 -5.29 2.05
CA GLU A 139 -4.51 -4.81 1.06
C GLU A 139 -3.94 -5.97 0.24
N GLU A 140 -3.85 -7.14 0.86
CA GLU A 140 -3.27 -8.34 0.27
C GLU A 140 -4.31 -9.11 -0.53
N MET A 141 -3.84 -9.81 -1.55
CA MET A 141 -4.62 -10.78 -2.30
C MET A 141 -4.97 -11.99 -1.43
N LYS A 142 -5.90 -12.82 -1.90
CA LYS A 142 -6.33 -14.01 -1.17
C LYS A 142 -6.89 -13.74 0.23
N SER A 143 -7.57 -12.61 0.43
CA SER A 143 -8.15 -12.24 1.73
C SER A 143 -9.20 -13.23 2.25
N THR A 144 -9.81 -14.04 1.37
CA THR A 144 -10.79 -15.08 1.71
C THR A 144 -10.18 -16.45 1.98
N TYR A 145 -8.87 -16.60 1.81
CA TYR A 145 -8.19 -17.87 2.07
C TYR A 145 -8.18 -18.18 3.57
N GLU A 146 -8.40 -19.43 3.93
CA GLU A 146 -8.39 -19.90 5.33
C GLU A 146 -6.96 -20.18 5.80
N TYR A 147 -6.26 -19.13 6.23
CA TYR A 147 -4.91 -19.23 6.74
C TYR A 147 -4.87 -19.96 8.09
N ARG A 148 -4.06 -21.01 8.18
CA ARG A 148 -3.83 -21.72 9.46
C ARG A 148 -3.15 -20.84 10.49
N ARG A 149 -2.25 -19.96 10.04
CA ARG A 149 -1.48 -19.03 10.87
C ARG A 149 -1.46 -17.69 10.21
N LEU A 150 -2.15 -16.73 10.80
CA LEU A 150 -2.23 -15.36 10.31
C LEU A 150 -1.79 -14.41 11.42
N ILE A 151 -0.81 -13.56 11.12
CA ILE A 151 -0.32 -12.52 12.02
C ILE A 151 -0.55 -11.17 11.34
N LYS A 152 -1.14 -10.25 12.10
CA LYS A 152 -1.40 -8.88 11.63
C LYS A 152 -0.40 -7.91 12.23
N ALA A 153 0.09 -6.98 11.44
CA ALA A 153 0.99 -5.91 11.85
C ALA A 153 0.49 -4.56 11.33
N ASN A 154 0.87 -3.48 12.01
CA ASN A 154 0.41 -2.13 11.65
C ASN A 154 1.43 -1.34 10.82
N ASP A 155 2.68 -1.80 10.80
CA ASP A 155 3.76 -1.09 10.13
C ASP A 155 4.71 -2.06 9.42
N ARG A 156 5.42 -1.52 8.44
CA ARG A 156 6.33 -2.28 7.59
C ARG A 156 7.54 -2.83 8.34
N ALA A 157 8.13 -2.08 9.24
CA ALA A 157 9.32 -2.51 9.96
C ALA A 157 9.03 -3.74 10.83
N THR A 158 7.91 -3.72 11.55
CA THR A 158 7.43 -4.87 12.32
C THR A 158 7.15 -6.06 11.42
N LEU A 159 6.47 -5.85 10.29
CA LEU A 159 6.16 -6.91 9.32
C LEU A 159 7.43 -7.58 8.80
N LEU A 160 8.44 -6.81 8.40
CA LEU A 160 9.72 -7.34 7.91
C LEU A 160 10.48 -8.13 8.99
N ASN A 161 10.45 -7.66 10.24
CA ASN A 161 11.07 -8.38 11.36
C ASN A 161 10.38 -9.72 11.64
N LEU A 162 9.04 -9.75 11.60
CA LEU A 162 8.26 -10.99 11.73
C LEU A 162 8.54 -11.95 10.56
N MET A 163 8.64 -11.42 9.34
CA MET A 163 8.96 -12.22 8.15
C MET A 163 10.28 -12.95 8.29
N ARG A 164 11.32 -12.27 8.75
CA ARG A 164 12.63 -12.85 8.97
C ARG A 164 12.67 -13.78 10.20
N GLY A 165 12.07 -13.36 11.30
CA GLY A 165 12.13 -14.08 12.57
C GLY A 165 11.31 -15.38 12.62
N LEU A 166 10.25 -15.48 11.80
CA LEU A 166 9.31 -16.60 11.80
C LEU A 166 9.28 -17.39 10.49
N ASN A 167 10.16 -17.09 9.53
CA ASN A 167 10.00 -17.58 8.16
C ASN A 167 8.57 -17.34 7.63
N ALA A 168 8.02 -16.18 7.93
CA ALA A 168 6.70 -15.78 7.47
C ALA A 168 6.76 -15.19 6.06
N TYR A 169 5.61 -15.06 5.44
CA TYR A 169 5.45 -14.47 4.11
C TYR A 169 4.30 -13.47 4.08
N THR A 170 4.26 -12.65 3.07
CA THR A 170 3.06 -11.90 2.69
C THR A 170 2.86 -11.96 1.18
N LEU A 171 1.66 -11.65 0.71
CA LEU A 171 1.37 -11.54 -0.73
C LEU A 171 1.49 -10.08 -1.17
N CYS A 172 2.10 -9.85 -2.32
CA CYS A 172 2.42 -8.51 -2.80
C CYS A 172 2.28 -8.39 -4.32
N SER A 173 2.52 -7.16 -4.82
CA SER A 173 2.51 -6.83 -6.25
C SER A 173 3.71 -7.34 -7.05
N GLY A 174 4.74 -7.84 -6.38
CA GLY A 174 6.00 -8.19 -7.02
C GLY A 174 6.91 -7.01 -7.35
N ILE A 175 6.46 -5.78 -7.13
CA ILE A 175 7.27 -4.58 -7.35
C ILE A 175 8.15 -4.34 -6.13
N ILE A 176 9.43 -4.63 -6.27
CA ILE A 176 10.43 -4.45 -5.22
C ILE A 176 11.27 -3.21 -5.56
N CYS A 177 11.52 -2.38 -4.55
CA CYS A 177 12.40 -1.22 -4.66
C CYS A 177 13.66 -1.49 -3.83
N GLU A 178 14.59 -2.27 -4.38
CA GLU A 178 15.84 -2.67 -3.71
C GLU A 178 16.69 -1.47 -3.31
N ASP A 179 16.63 -0.40 -4.08
CA ASP A 179 17.31 0.87 -3.78
C ASP A 179 16.82 1.53 -2.48
N LEU A 180 15.59 1.20 -2.03
CA LEU A 180 15.04 1.70 -0.77
C LEU A 180 15.05 0.66 0.36
N ASN A 181 14.81 -0.62 0.05
CA ASN A 181 14.62 -1.69 1.04
C ASN A 181 15.79 -2.68 1.11
N GLY A 182 16.80 -2.56 0.22
CA GLY A 182 17.89 -3.53 0.10
C GLY A 182 17.46 -4.84 -0.59
N ASP A 183 18.40 -5.77 -0.68
CA ASP A 183 18.27 -7.05 -1.38
C ASP A 183 17.99 -8.24 -0.43
N GLU A 184 17.71 -7.96 0.84
CA GLU A 184 17.46 -9.00 1.85
C GLU A 184 16.12 -9.70 1.69
N TYR A 185 15.22 -9.18 0.84
CA TYR A 185 13.88 -9.70 0.60
C TYR A 185 13.66 -9.94 -0.88
N VAL A 186 12.89 -10.97 -1.20
CA VAL A 186 12.60 -11.38 -2.58
C VAL A 186 11.11 -11.53 -2.81
N ALA A 187 10.67 -11.32 -4.06
CA ALA A 187 9.32 -11.62 -4.50
C ALA A 187 9.34 -12.73 -5.54
N ILE A 188 8.56 -13.78 -5.30
CA ILE A 188 8.49 -14.96 -6.14
C ILE A 188 7.05 -15.12 -6.65
N PRO A 189 6.82 -15.44 -7.93
CA PRO A 189 5.48 -15.61 -8.47
C PRO A 189 4.66 -16.63 -7.67
N LEU A 190 3.41 -16.28 -7.37
CA LEU A 190 2.44 -17.22 -6.81
C LEU A 190 1.83 -18.05 -7.95
N LYS A 191 1.78 -19.37 -7.79
CA LYS A 191 1.19 -20.30 -8.79
C LYS A 191 -0.29 -19.99 -9.04
N GLU A 192 -1.06 -19.79 -7.96
CA GLU A 192 -2.48 -19.43 -8.00
C GLU A 192 -2.65 -17.91 -8.05
N THR A 193 -1.96 -17.28 -8.97
CA THR A 193 -1.94 -15.81 -9.08
C THR A 193 -3.32 -15.22 -9.33
N GLU A 194 -3.55 -14.03 -8.78
CA GLU A 194 -4.69 -13.17 -9.08
C GLU A 194 -4.19 -11.81 -9.56
N LYS A 195 -4.97 -11.15 -10.39
CA LYS A 195 -4.61 -9.81 -10.88
C LYS A 195 -4.93 -8.75 -9.84
N MET A 196 -3.98 -7.85 -9.64
CA MET A 196 -4.12 -6.63 -8.87
C MET A 196 -4.18 -5.45 -9.84
N LYS A 197 -5.17 -4.58 -9.68
CA LYS A 197 -5.25 -3.28 -10.36
C LYS A 197 -4.74 -2.23 -9.39
N ILE A 198 -3.61 -1.64 -9.68
CA ILE A 198 -3.04 -0.57 -8.86
C ILE A 198 -3.38 0.76 -9.50
N GLY A 199 -3.85 1.68 -8.70
CA GLY A 199 -4.26 2.99 -9.17
C GLY A 199 -4.30 4.01 -8.05
N TYR A 200 -4.85 5.15 -8.34
CA TYR A 200 -5.02 6.20 -7.35
C TYR A 200 -6.46 6.72 -7.32
N LEU A 201 -6.85 7.13 -6.12
CA LEU A 201 -8.08 7.87 -5.87
C LEU A 201 -7.81 9.36 -5.98
N LYS A 202 -8.75 10.07 -6.56
CA LYS A 202 -8.87 11.52 -6.49
C LYS A 202 -10.32 11.92 -6.29
N ARG A 203 -10.55 13.16 -5.88
CA ARG A 203 -11.91 13.72 -5.85
C ARG A 203 -12.40 13.96 -7.28
N LYS A 204 -13.69 13.74 -7.51
CA LYS A 204 -14.30 14.05 -8.81
C LYS A 204 -14.21 15.53 -9.10
N GLY A 205 -13.77 15.88 -10.29
CA GLY A 205 -13.61 17.27 -10.72
C GLY A 205 -12.31 17.95 -10.24
N ALA A 206 -11.41 17.19 -9.61
CA ALA A 206 -10.07 17.67 -9.24
C ALA A 206 -9.06 17.38 -10.35
#